data_66799060325afe68fa910c2b84fdfaf8
#
_entry.id   66799060325afe68fa910c2b84fdfaf8
#
_cell.length_a   1.000
_cell.length_b   1.000
_cell.length_c   1.000
_cell.angle_alpha   90.00
_cell.angle_beta   90.00
_cell.angle_gamma   90.00
#
_symmetry.space_group_name_H-M   'P 1'
#
loop_
_entity.id
_entity.type
_entity.pdbx_description
1 polymer ?
#
loop_
_entity_poly.entity_id
_entity_poly.type
_entity_poly.pdbx_seq_one_letter_code
_entity_poly.pdbx_strand_id
1 'polypeptide(L)' 'MKKFNVHYSFYLSDSIEIDADNEEEARNKVQDMILSGELGNLNEMDIGEQKVWID' A
#
# COMPACT_ATOMS: atom_id res chain seq x y z
N MET A 1 -15.04 -0.37 -12.01
CA MET A 1 -13.93 -0.62 -11.09
C MET A 1 -14.44 -1.10 -9.75
N LYS A 2 -13.66 -1.93 -9.09
CA LYS A 2 -14.01 -2.47 -7.80
C LYS A 2 -13.20 -1.79 -6.72
N LYS A 3 -13.75 -1.76 -5.53
CA LYS A 3 -13.04 -1.21 -4.39
C LYS A 3 -12.41 -2.35 -3.60
N PHE A 4 -11.15 -2.18 -3.30
CA PHE A 4 -10.41 -3.17 -2.52
C PHE A 4 -9.88 -2.52 -1.26
N ASN A 5 -9.98 -3.25 -0.17
CA ASN A 5 -9.48 -2.80 1.11
C ASN A 5 -8.06 -3.35 1.24
N VAL A 6 -7.07 -2.52 1.00
CA VAL A 6 -5.69 -2.95 0.95
C VAL A 6 -4.98 -2.59 2.24
N HIS A 7 -4.40 -3.58 2.86
CA HIS A 7 -3.65 -3.40 4.09
C HIS A 7 -2.17 -3.29 3.77
N TYR A 8 -1.48 -2.45 4.48
CA TYR A 8 -0.05 -2.31 4.28
C TYR A 8 0.65 -2.17 5.63
N SER A 9 1.87 -2.62 5.67
CA SER A 9 2.68 -2.58 6.88
C SER A 9 4.14 -2.38 6.49
N PHE A 10 4.76 -1.38 7.04
CA PHE A 10 6.20 -1.19 6.91
C PHE A 10 6.72 -0.71 8.27
N TYR A 11 6.87 0.57 8.50
CA TYR A 11 7.16 1.01 9.87
C TYR A 11 5.87 1.35 10.60
N LEU A 12 4.77 1.44 9.88
CA LEU A 12 3.45 1.60 10.47
C LEU A 12 2.50 0.65 9.77
N SER A 13 1.33 0.45 10.35
CA SER A 13 0.31 -0.43 9.79
C SER A 13 -0.97 0.34 9.62
N ASP A 14 -1.60 0.16 8.47
CA ASP A 14 -2.86 0.83 8.19
C ASP A 14 -3.51 0.16 6.99
N SER A 15 -4.64 0.69 6.58
CA SER A 15 -5.33 0.19 5.40
C SER A 15 -5.93 1.36 4.63
N ILE A 16 -6.18 1.12 3.35
CA ILE A 16 -6.72 2.15 2.48
C ILE A 16 -7.61 1.50 1.45
N GLU A 17 -8.67 2.18 1.06
CA GLU A 17 -9.58 1.71 0.05
C GLU A 17 -9.13 2.20 -1.32
N ILE A 18 -8.96 1.27 -2.24
CA ILE A 18 -8.41 1.56 -3.56
C ILE A 18 -9.37 1.06 -4.64
N ASP A 19 -9.65 1.89 -5.62
CA ASP A 19 -10.40 1.49 -6.80
C ASP A 19 -9.45 0.87 -7.81
N ALA A 20 -9.77 -0.33 -8.25
CA ALA A 20 -8.92 -1.03 -9.21
C ALA A 20 -9.75 -2.08 -9.93
N ASP A 21 -9.22 -2.58 -11.04
CA ASP A 21 -9.91 -3.61 -11.80
C ASP A 21 -9.74 -5.00 -11.19
N ASN A 22 -8.63 -5.23 -10.50
CA ASN A 22 -8.37 -6.51 -9.86
C ASN A 22 -7.43 -6.30 -8.68
N GLU A 23 -7.18 -7.39 -7.95
CA GLU A 23 -6.38 -7.33 -6.74
C GLU A 23 -4.93 -6.93 -7.02
N GLU A 24 -4.38 -7.45 -8.10
CA GLU A 24 -3.00 -7.13 -8.43
C GLU A 24 -2.82 -5.63 -8.69
N GLU A 25 -3.75 -5.05 -9.41
CA GLU A 25 -3.69 -3.63 -9.68
C GLU A 25 -3.83 -2.82 -8.40
N ALA A 26 -4.72 -3.25 -7.51
CA ALA A 26 -4.89 -2.55 -6.23
C ALA A 26 -3.60 -2.57 -5.42
N ARG A 27 -2.95 -3.73 -5.35
CA ARG A 27 -1.69 -3.83 -4.61
C ARG A 27 -0.61 -2.94 -5.24
N ASN A 28 -0.54 -2.95 -6.57
CA ASN A 28 0.46 -2.14 -7.25
C ASN A 28 0.26 -0.66 -6.99
N LYS A 29 -0.99 -0.21 -6.96
CA LYS A 29 -1.28 1.18 -6.66
C LYS A 29 -0.83 1.57 -5.26
N VAL A 30 -1.08 0.70 -4.30
CA VAL A 30 -0.67 0.98 -2.92
C VAL A 30 0.85 0.98 -2.80
N GLN A 31 1.51 0.04 -3.48
CA GLN A 31 2.97 0.03 -3.44
C GLN A 31 3.55 1.32 -4.01
N ASP A 32 2.97 1.82 -5.09
CA ASP A 32 3.40 3.09 -5.64
C ASP A 32 3.21 4.22 -4.65
N MET A 33 2.10 4.22 -3.93
CA MET A 33 1.85 5.25 -2.95
C MET A 33 2.84 5.19 -1.80
N ILE A 34 3.22 3.99 -1.40
CA ILE A 34 4.23 3.83 -0.35
C ILE A 34 5.57 4.38 -0.84
N LEU A 35 5.95 4.02 -2.06
CA LEU A 35 7.24 4.43 -2.60
C LEU A 35 7.32 5.92 -2.85
N SER A 36 6.20 6.54 -3.15
CA SER A 36 6.17 7.98 -3.39
C SER A 36 6.06 8.79 -2.10
N GLY A 37 5.82 8.12 -0.98
CA GLY A 37 5.72 8.80 0.30
C GLY A 37 4.34 9.30 0.63
N GLU A 38 3.34 8.98 -0.17
CA GLU A 38 1.99 9.47 0.08
C GLU A 38 1.38 8.90 1.35
N LEU A 39 1.78 7.68 1.70
CA LEU A 39 1.24 7.01 2.88
C LEU A 39 2.12 7.20 4.10
N GLY A 40 3.26 7.84 3.95
CA GLY A 40 4.16 8.09 5.05
C GLY A 40 5.50 8.57 4.55
N ASN A 41 6.27 9.10 5.46
CA ASN A 41 7.58 9.62 5.12
C ASN A 41 8.60 8.49 5.18
N LEU A 42 9.12 8.10 4.03
CA LEU A 42 10.05 6.99 3.94
C LEU A 42 11.50 7.42 3.82
N ASN A 43 11.77 8.71 3.94
CA ASN A 43 13.10 9.22 3.66
C ASN A 43 14.21 8.57 4.47
N GLU A 44 13.90 8.20 5.69
CA GLU A 44 14.91 7.69 6.59
C GLU A 44 14.61 6.28 7.03
N MET A 45 13.65 5.65 6.40
CA MET A 45 13.17 4.37 6.87
C MET A 45 13.81 3.23 6.11
N ASP A 46 14.13 2.21 6.86
CA ASP A 46 14.48 0.94 6.28
C ASP A 46 13.20 0.17 6.08
N ILE A 47 12.74 0.09 4.87
CA ILE A 47 11.46 -0.55 4.55
C ILE A 47 11.65 -1.94 4.00
N GLY A 48 12.69 -2.61 4.46
CA GLY A 48 13.00 -3.94 3.96
C GLY A 48 11.91 -4.96 4.19
N GLU A 49 11.01 -4.72 5.12
CA GLU A 49 9.95 -5.68 5.42
C GLU A 49 8.58 -5.12 5.14
N GLN A 50 8.45 -4.38 4.09
CA GLN A 50 7.15 -3.88 3.71
C GLN A 50 6.24 -5.03 3.27
N LYS A 51 4.99 -4.99 3.70
CA LYS A 51 4.00 -5.98 3.34
C LYS A 51 2.75 -5.29 2.84
N VAL A 52 2.14 -5.87 1.82
CA VAL A 52 0.89 -5.35 1.25
C VAL A 52 0.00 -6.54 0.95
N TRP A 53 -1.23 -6.49 1.44
CA TRP A 53 -2.17 -7.58 1.18
C TRP A 53 -3.58 -7.03 1.13
N ILE A 54 -4.49 -7.82 0.56
CA ILE A 54 -5.89 -7.44 0.41
C ILE A 54 -6.75 -8.28 1.33
N ASP A 55 -7.65 -7.61 1.97
CA ASP A 55 -8.58 -8.24 2.90
C ASP A 55 -9.67 -9.04 2.17
#